data_68cccad20b2184edf4b2a7b69a383c77
#
_entry.id   68cccad20b2184edf4b2a7b69a383c77
#
_cell.length_a   1.000
_cell.length_b   1.000
_cell.length_c   1.000
_cell.angle_alpha   90.00
_cell.angle_beta   90.00
_cell.angle_gamma   90.00
#
_symmetry.space_group_name_H-M   'P 1'
#
loop_
_entity.id
_entity.type
_entity.pdbx_description
1 polymer ?
#
loop_
_entity_poly.entity_id
_entity_poly.type
_entity_poly.pdbx_seq_one_letter_code
_entity_poly.pdbx_strand_id
1 'polypeptide(L)'
;MIRLAQVLFAVLVLATGAAFLLAQRIKQQPKAVDAQTLTRVFSPNGDGVNDTARFSIRLERGDDVDVTVLDRQTGREVRHLIVGRHVPAKQTFAFSWDGKTDSGAPAPDAYYKLLITLRGQGRSSIANKRFILDRTPPRPAVAAVGPGSGPFVIPARGARPGVTLQVADPGTQPPQWTIWRTDVPKPLAVAHIGAAQGARQTYWDGRVNGHPAPAGTYLAQVRTRDQAGNVGLSPSQVPPRNPAQAPGRPGITVRYLGAQVPAEPLAQGKVGEVFVDARGKPYRWRLRRVGGTRTVATGASSSARLRLRAPSGAPGVYLLTLTSAGHVYRTPVAVAATKVTKPVLVVLPVISWQGRNPVDDTGKGAPDTLLTTGSARLERPFAGDGLPLGFSTQEGALLAWLQRHGTGYDVTTDAALVAGRGPKLFDHDGVVLAGDPEWMPSSLGLSLRRFVARGGTVASFGTDALRRGVQVSGGQLSHATPPQAADLFGSRIKPIQHRRAELLTYLDKIGLFAPTAGSITGYDAFEQTASTGGGKVVAAAGQQAGQPVIVAYRMGKGLVIRTGLPQWSQRVGSDQETAAVTRRMWTLLSR
;
A
#
# COMPACT_ATOMS: atom_id res chain seq x y z
N MET A 1 -33.30 60.55 71.43
CA MET A 1 -32.51 59.70 70.44
C MET A 1 -33.07 58.30 70.31
N ILE A 2 -33.50 57.60 71.36
CA ILE A 2 -34.01 56.22 71.30
C ILE A 2 -35.26 56.06 70.41
N ARG A 3 -36.25 56.98 70.47
CA ARG A 3 -37.45 56.90 69.62
C ARG A 3 -37.18 57.06 68.12
N LEU A 4 -36.17 57.84 67.70
CA LEU A 4 -35.77 58.02 66.30
C LEU A 4 -35.09 56.78 65.76
N ALA A 5 -34.26 56.10 66.58
CA ALA A 5 -33.62 54.86 66.26
C ALA A 5 -34.62 53.71 66.07
N GLN A 6 -35.68 53.66 66.92
CA GLN A 6 -36.74 52.66 66.79
C GLN A 6 -37.59 52.85 65.52
N VAL A 7 -37.89 54.10 65.17
CA VAL A 7 -38.62 54.42 63.92
C VAL A 7 -37.76 54.07 62.69
N LEU A 8 -36.47 54.41 62.70
CA LEU A 8 -35.55 54.07 61.62
C LEU A 8 -35.39 52.54 61.45
N PHE A 9 -35.31 51.81 62.57
CA PHE A 9 -35.25 50.33 62.50
C PHE A 9 -36.53 49.72 61.97
N ALA A 10 -37.70 50.20 62.36
CA ALA A 10 -38.98 49.74 61.87
C ALA A 10 -39.14 50.00 60.37
N VAL A 11 -38.72 51.16 59.86
CA VAL A 11 -38.73 51.52 58.47
C VAL A 11 -37.76 50.58 57.65
N LEU A 12 -36.59 50.28 58.22
CA LEU A 12 -35.62 49.39 57.59
C LEU A 12 -36.17 47.97 57.47
N VAL A 13 -36.79 47.45 58.51
CA VAL A 13 -37.43 46.13 58.53
C VAL A 13 -38.57 46.06 57.53
N LEU A 14 -39.42 47.06 57.42
CA LEU A 14 -40.50 47.17 56.47
C LEU A 14 -39.97 47.25 55.02
N ALA A 15 -38.95 48.07 54.81
CA ALA A 15 -38.29 48.15 53.46
C ALA A 15 -37.63 46.84 53.03
N THR A 16 -36.95 46.14 53.98
CA THR A 16 -36.37 44.84 53.75
C THR A 16 -37.43 43.76 53.45
N GLY A 17 -38.55 43.78 54.22
CA GLY A 17 -39.69 42.90 53.98
C GLY A 17 -40.36 43.18 52.64
N ALA A 18 -40.56 44.45 52.29
CA ALA A 18 -41.09 44.82 50.99
C ALA A 18 -40.16 44.40 49.81
N ALA A 19 -38.85 44.64 49.97
CA ALA A 19 -37.85 44.20 48.99
C ALA A 19 -37.81 42.69 48.86
N PHE A 20 -37.92 41.92 49.95
CA PHE A 20 -38.01 40.48 49.96
C PHE A 20 -39.27 39.97 49.22
N LEU A 21 -40.44 40.58 49.53
CA LEU A 21 -41.69 40.22 48.84
C LEU A 21 -41.64 40.54 47.33
N LEU A 22 -41.05 41.69 46.95
CA LEU A 22 -40.81 42.04 45.55
C LEU A 22 -39.88 41.07 44.89
N ALA A 23 -38.78 40.67 45.50
CA ALA A 23 -37.84 39.69 45.02
C ALA A 23 -38.47 38.29 44.87
N GLN A 24 -39.34 37.90 45.83
CA GLN A 24 -40.12 36.66 45.76
C GLN A 24 -41.12 36.70 44.58
N ARG A 25 -41.84 37.83 44.41
CA ARG A 25 -42.75 37.99 43.24
C ARG A 25 -42.03 37.93 41.92
N ILE A 26 -40.84 38.51 41.79
CA ILE A 26 -40.00 38.43 40.59
C ILE A 26 -39.52 36.99 40.34
N LYS A 27 -39.15 36.26 41.42
CA LYS A 27 -38.74 34.83 41.32
C LYS A 27 -39.89 33.88 40.98
N GLN A 28 -41.13 34.21 41.37
CA GLN A 28 -42.32 33.38 41.12
C GLN A 28 -43.02 33.68 39.79
N GLN A 29 -42.51 34.63 38.98
CA GLN A 29 -43.09 34.82 37.66
C GLN A 29 -42.85 33.58 36.79
N PRO A 30 -43.90 32.94 36.23
CA PRO A 30 -43.75 31.79 35.35
C PRO A 30 -42.85 32.15 34.18
N LYS A 31 -42.02 31.21 33.78
CA LYS A 31 -41.18 31.40 32.61
C LYS A 31 -42.07 31.69 31.38
N ALA A 32 -41.91 32.88 30.83
CA ALA A 32 -42.73 33.30 29.69
C ALA A 32 -42.54 32.39 28.47
N VAL A 33 -41.37 31.77 28.37
CA VAL A 33 -40.98 30.85 27.27
C VAL A 33 -40.46 29.54 27.88
N ASP A 34 -41.03 28.44 27.45
CA ASP A 34 -40.52 27.09 27.70
C ASP A 34 -39.91 26.50 26.44
N ALA A 35 -38.61 26.23 26.45
CA ALA A 35 -37.91 25.59 25.36
C ALA A 35 -38.02 24.05 25.47
N GLN A 36 -38.86 23.45 24.67
CA GLN A 36 -39.19 22.02 24.73
C GLN A 36 -38.17 21.13 24.04
N THR A 37 -37.75 21.50 22.83
CA THR A 37 -36.75 20.75 22.05
C THR A 37 -35.60 21.66 21.69
N LEU A 38 -34.38 21.13 21.80
CA LEU A 38 -33.16 21.81 21.39
C LEU A 38 -32.16 20.78 20.90
N THR A 39 -31.82 20.81 19.63
CA THR A 39 -30.67 20.06 19.11
C THR A 39 -29.40 20.51 19.85
N ARG A 40 -28.67 19.58 20.47
CA ARG A 40 -27.47 19.90 21.24
C ARG A 40 -26.24 20.15 20.39
N VAL A 41 -26.10 19.37 19.32
CA VAL A 41 -24.96 19.41 18.41
C VAL A 41 -25.46 19.10 17.00
N PHE A 42 -25.00 19.85 16.00
CA PHE A 42 -25.31 19.58 14.61
C PHE A 42 -24.13 19.94 13.71
N SER A 43 -24.12 19.38 12.50
CA SER A 43 -23.06 19.58 11.51
C SER A 43 -23.68 19.84 10.13
N PRO A 44 -23.80 21.09 9.69
CA PRO A 44 -24.33 21.43 8.38
C PRO A 44 -23.27 21.22 7.28
N ASN A 45 -22.86 19.96 7.08
CA ASN A 45 -21.83 19.56 6.11
C ASN A 45 -22.41 18.96 4.83
N GLY A 46 -23.74 18.76 4.77
CA GLY A 46 -24.47 18.25 3.60
C GLY A 46 -24.44 16.74 3.42
N ASP A 47 -24.07 15.97 4.47
CA ASP A 47 -24.01 14.50 4.41
C ASP A 47 -25.35 13.81 4.76
N GLY A 48 -26.38 14.57 5.09
CA GLY A 48 -27.70 14.10 5.48
C GLY A 48 -27.82 13.73 6.96
N VAL A 49 -26.76 13.88 7.75
CA VAL A 49 -26.75 13.53 9.17
C VAL A 49 -26.57 14.78 10.04
N ASN A 50 -27.60 15.13 10.82
CA ASN A 50 -27.60 16.31 11.70
C ASN A 50 -27.27 17.63 10.99
N ASP A 51 -27.63 17.79 9.73
CA ASP A 51 -27.36 18.99 8.94
C ASP A 51 -28.12 20.24 9.44
N THR A 52 -29.15 20.06 10.26
CA THR A 52 -29.96 21.16 10.78
C THR A 52 -30.15 21.04 12.29
N ALA A 53 -30.04 22.16 12.97
CA ALA A 53 -30.48 22.27 14.35
C ALA A 53 -32.00 22.49 14.41
N ARG A 54 -32.70 21.69 15.19
CA ARG A 54 -34.16 21.76 15.38
C ARG A 54 -34.49 22.28 16.77
N PHE A 55 -35.43 23.19 16.84
CA PHE A 55 -35.85 23.86 18.06
C PHE A 55 -37.37 23.83 18.15
N SER A 56 -37.89 23.86 19.36
CA SER A 56 -39.27 24.17 19.65
C SER A 56 -39.40 24.99 20.91
N ILE A 57 -40.32 25.94 20.88
CA ILE A 57 -40.72 26.77 22.00
C ILE A 57 -42.20 26.64 22.26
N ARG A 58 -42.62 26.91 23.51
CA ARG A 58 -43.99 27.02 23.94
C ARG A 58 -44.14 28.28 24.78
N LEU A 59 -45.13 29.10 24.50
CA LEU A 59 -45.42 30.32 25.26
C LEU A 59 -46.54 30.08 26.25
N GLU A 60 -46.46 30.65 27.42
CA GLU A 60 -47.58 30.66 28.37
C GLU A 60 -48.73 31.61 27.90
N ARG A 61 -48.37 32.72 27.25
CA ARG A 61 -49.30 33.67 26.63
C ARG A 61 -48.91 33.87 25.17
N GLY A 62 -49.87 33.95 24.26
CA GLY A 62 -49.60 34.24 22.87
C GLY A 62 -48.91 35.60 22.69
N ASP A 63 -47.92 35.66 21.77
CA ASP A 63 -47.16 36.88 21.51
C ASP A 63 -46.53 36.81 20.10
N ASP A 64 -46.16 37.96 19.58
CA ASP A 64 -45.32 38.05 18.38
C ASP A 64 -43.85 37.90 18.77
N VAL A 65 -43.20 36.94 18.16
CA VAL A 65 -41.86 36.46 18.59
C VAL A 65 -40.80 36.75 17.53
N ASP A 66 -39.67 37.28 18.01
CA ASP A 66 -38.41 37.21 17.25
C ASP A 66 -37.50 36.14 17.88
N VAL A 67 -36.81 35.36 17.04
CA VAL A 67 -35.81 34.39 17.47
C VAL A 67 -34.53 34.65 16.70
N THR A 68 -33.48 34.96 17.48
CA THR A 68 -32.14 35.25 16.94
C THR A 68 -31.12 34.27 17.50
N VAL A 69 -30.24 33.75 16.64
CA VAL A 69 -29.07 32.98 17.06
C VAL A 69 -27.97 33.92 17.47
N LEU A 70 -27.46 33.73 18.69
CA LEU A 70 -26.33 34.48 19.23
C LEU A 70 -25.10 33.58 19.33
N ASP A 71 -23.95 34.09 18.89
CA ASP A 71 -22.67 33.52 19.29
C ASP A 71 -22.49 33.64 20.82
N ARG A 72 -22.25 32.52 21.48
CA ARG A 72 -22.19 32.50 22.95
C ARG A 72 -20.99 33.28 23.50
N GLN A 73 -19.88 33.28 22.79
CA GLN A 73 -18.61 33.86 23.26
C GLN A 73 -18.62 35.38 23.08
N THR A 74 -19.08 35.85 21.93
CA THR A 74 -19.02 37.27 21.58
C THR A 74 -20.33 38.00 21.87
N GLY A 75 -21.45 37.29 22.06
CA GLY A 75 -22.79 37.86 22.20
C GLY A 75 -23.36 38.45 20.90
N ARG A 76 -22.66 38.32 19.78
CA ARG A 76 -23.09 38.89 18.49
C ARG A 76 -24.24 38.09 17.90
N GLU A 77 -25.16 38.80 17.27
CA GLU A 77 -26.22 38.21 16.44
C GLU A 77 -25.64 37.59 15.16
N VAL A 78 -26.07 36.38 14.86
CA VAL A 78 -25.58 35.58 13.75
C VAL A 78 -26.66 35.35 12.71
N ARG A 79 -27.87 35.05 13.16
CA ARG A 79 -28.99 34.72 12.28
C ARG A 79 -30.32 35.08 12.94
N HIS A 80 -31.15 35.83 12.23
CA HIS A 80 -32.56 36.02 12.57
C HIS A 80 -33.38 34.86 11.95
N LEU A 81 -33.81 33.91 12.81
CA LEU A 81 -34.57 32.76 12.39
C LEU A 81 -36.05 33.07 12.20
N ILE A 82 -36.58 33.94 13.02
CA ILE A 82 -37.96 34.33 13.07
C ILE A 82 -38.03 35.83 13.36
N VAL A 83 -38.89 36.56 12.66
CA VAL A 83 -39.14 37.99 12.87
C VAL A 83 -40.62 38.24 12.88
N GLY A 84 -41.18 38.73 14.02
CA GLY A 84 -42.55 39.20 14.18
C GLY A 84 -43.62 38.13 13.93
N ARG A 85 -43.33 36.85 14.19
CA ARG A 85 -44.32 35.78 13.97
C ARG A 85 -45.15 35.53 15.19
N HIS A 86 -46.49 35.54 15.02
CA HIS A 86 -47.42 35.23 16.09
C HIS A 86 -47.32 33.76 16.53
N VAL A 87 -47.06 33.49 17.80
CA VAL A 87 -47.05 32.17 18.45
C VAL A 87 -48.19 32.09 19.45
N PRO A 88 -49.23 31.26 19.25
CA PRO A 88 -50.35 31.13 20.16
C PRO A 88 -49.94 30.59 21.53
N ALA A 89 -50.74 30.96 22.55
CA ALA A 89 -50.54 30.43 23.91
C ALA A 89 -50.60 28.90 23.95
N LYS A 90 -49.75 28.27 24.74
CA LYS A 90 -49.73 26.83 25.04
C LYS A 90 -49.58 25.89 23.83
N GLN A 91 -49.29 26.41 22.64
CA GLN A 91 -48.95 25.64 21.47
C GLN A 91 -47.43 25.52 21.27
N THR A 92 -46.97 24.35 20.79
CA THR A 92 -45.57 24.13 20.44
C THR A 92 -45.30 24.70 19.06
N PHE A 93 -44.37 25.61 18.95
CA PHE A 93 -43.88 26.17 17.70
C PHE A 93 -42.48 25.67 17.39
N ALA A 94 -42.33 24.97 16.25
CA ALA A 94 -41.08 24.37 15.81
C ALA A 94 -40.42 25.19 14.69
N PHE A 95 -39.09 25.28 14.74
CA PHE A 95 -38.28 25.94 13.73
C PHE A 95 -36.91 25.30 13.65
N SER A 96 -36.11 25.66 12.66
CA SER A 96 -34.79 25.07 12.45
C SER A 96 -33.78 26.10 11.97
N TRP A 97 -32.49 25.77 12.12
CA TRP A 97 -31.37 26.53 11.61
C TRP A 97 -30.45 25.64 10.79
N ASP A 98 -30.05 26.10 9.61
CA ASP A 98 -29.18 25.42 8.64
C ASP A 98 -27.70 25.77 8.81
N GLY A 99 -27.33 26.49 9.91
CA GLY A 99 -25.94 26.88 10.17
C GLY A 99 -25.43 28.05 9.32
N LYS A 100 -26.32 28.82 8.69
CA LYS A 100 -25.93 30.01 7.92
C LYS A 100 -26.24 31.30 8.67
N THR A 101 -25.46 32.34 8.38
CA THR A 101 -25.68 33.71 8.84
C THR A 101 -26.81 34.38 8.05
N ASP A 102 -27.20 35.61 8.43
CA ASP A 102 -28.19 36.40 7.66
C ASP A 102 -27.75 36.70 6.23
N SER A 103 -26.43 36.79 5.99
CA SER A 103 -25.88 36.98 4.64
C SER A 103 -25.86 35.69 3.80
N GLY A 104 -26.28 34.54 4.36
CA GLY A 104 -26.22 33.24 3.69
C GLY A 104 -24.86 32.54 3.79
N ALA A 105 -23.85 33.18 4.36
CA ALA A 105 -22.53 32.56 4.57
C ALA A 105 -22.60 31.51 5.68
N PRO A 106 -21.75 30.45 5.64
CA PRO A 106 -21.65 29.49 6.72
C PRO A 106 -21.22 30.17 8.05
N ALA A 107 -21.96 29.93 9.13
CA ALA A 107 -21.59 30.40 10.45
C ALA A 107 -20.35 29.59 10.96
N PRO A 108 -19.46 30.18 11.77
CA PRO A 108 -18.30 29.47 12.33
C PRO A 108 -18.69 28.29 13.22
N ASP A 109 -17.79 27.31 13.35
CA ASP A 109 -17.92 26.26 14.37
C ASP A 109 -17.76 26.88 15.75
N ALA A 110 -18.84 26.86 16.56
CA ALA A 110 -18.91 27.52 17.84
C ALA A 110 -20.09 27.05 18.71
N TYR A 111 -20.13 27.58 19.92
CA TYR A 111 -21.29 27.47 20.81
C TYR A 111 -22.27 28.62 20.57
N TYR A 112 -23.54 28.29 20.40
CA TYR A 112 -24.61 29.24 20.15
C TYR A 112 -25.70 29.18 21.21
N LYS A 113 -26.49 30.24 21.29
CA LYS A 113 -27.69 30.37 22.12
C LYS A 113 -28.80 30.98 21.29
N LEU A 114 -30.03 30.81 21.74
CA LEU A 114 -31.18 31.52 21.18
C LEU A 114 -31.54 32.72 22.06
N LEU A 115 -31.69 33.87 21.44
CA LEU A 115 -32.36 35.03 22.00
C LEU A 115 -33.82 35.00 21.51
N ILE A 116 -34.75 35.01 22.42
CA ILE A 116 -36.18 35.02 22.14
C ILE A 116 -36.77 36.33 22.66
N THR A 117 -37.32 37.15 21.78
CA THR A 117 -37.93 38.42 22.12
C THR A 117 -39.46 38.32 21.93
N LEU A 118 -40.21 38.65 22.97
CA LEU A 118 -41.67 38.71 23.00
C LEU A 118 -42.08 40.16 22.81
N ARG A 119 -42.53 40.53 21.61
CA ARG A 119 -42.78 41.94 21.23
C ARG A 119 -43.89 42.56 22.03
N GLY A 120 -45.03 41.85 22.18
CA GLY A 120 -46.19 42.34 22.90
C GLY A 120 -45.95 42.53 24.41
N GLN A 121 -45.03 41.71 25.00
CA GLN A 121 -44.66 41.79 26.41
C GLN A 121 -43.44 42.69 26.65
N GLY A 122 -42.76 43.15 25.60
CA GLY A 122 -41.54 43.95 25.71
C GLY A 122 -40.40 43.23 26.44
N ARG A 123 -40.33 41.89 26.35
CA ARG A 123 -39.36 41.07 27.14
C ARG A 123 -38.51 40.25 26.20
N SER A 124 -37.22 40.16 26.51
CA SER A 124 -36.28 39.26 25.84
C SER A 124 -35.73 38.24 26.85
N SER A 125 -35.54 37.01 26.37
CA SER A 125 -34.99 35.91 27.16
C SER A 125 -33.95 35.17 26.35
N ILE A 126 -32.75 34.97 26.92
CA ILE A 126 -31.74 34.09 26.35
C ILE A 126 -31.98 32.67 26.85
N ALA A 127 -32.12 31.72 25.95
CA ALA A 127 -32.30 30.32 26.30
C ALA A 127 -31.10 29.80 27.13
N ASN A 128 -31.39 29.17 28.28
CA ASN A 128 -30.35 28.64 29.16
C ASN A 128 -29.51 27.54 28.53
N LYS A 129 -30.08 26.78 27.63
CA LYS A 129 -29.40 25.68 26.91
C LYS A 129 -28.60 26.23 25.75
N ARG A 130 -27.35 25.79 25.63
CA ARG A 130 -26.48 26.05 24.48
C ARG A 130 -26.55 24.91 23.50
N PHE A 131 -26.23 25.18 22.26
CA PHE A 131 -26.04 24.19 21.20
C PHE A 131 -24.74 24.45 20.43
N ILE A 132 -24.26 23.46 19.71
CA ILE A 132 -22.95 23.48 19.07
C ILE A 132 -23.15 23.27 17.59
N LEU A 133 -22.53 24.11 16.77
CA LEU A 133 -22.27 23.87 15.37
C LEU A 133 -20.84 23.37 15.27
N ASP A 134 -20.66 22.17 14.76
CA ASP A 134 -19.36 21.49 14.65
C ASP A 134 -19.30 20.70 13.35
N ARG A 135 -18.52 21.17 12.38
CA ARG A 135 -18.26 20.52 11.10
C ARG A 135 -16.90 19.84 11.07
N THR A 136 -16.16 19.90 12.16
CA THR A 136 -14.78 19.39 12.23
C THR A 136 -14.80 17.88 12.45
N PRO A 137 -14.40 17.05 11.46
CA PRO A 137 -14.33 15.62 11.64
C PRO A 137 -13.32 15.21 12.72
N PRO A 138 -13.60 14.18 13.51
CA PRO A 138 -12.63 13.61 14.43
C PRO A 138 -11.40 13.10 13.65
N ARG A 139 -10.22 13.17 14.27
CA ARG A 139 -8.95 12.72 13.69
C ARG A 139 -8.44 11.49 14.43
N PRO A 140 -9.06 10.34 14.25
CA PRO A 140 -8.57 9.12 14.89
C PRO A 140 -7.18 8.78 14.37
N ALA A 141 -6.38 8.12 15.20
CA ALA A 141 -5.11 7.53 14.78
C ALA A 141 -5.04 6.11 15.31
N VAL A 142 -4.65 5.16 14.43
CA VAL A 142 -4.32 3.82 14.87
C VAL A 142 -3.02 3.88 15.65
N ALA A 143 -3.12 3.80 16.98
CA ALA A 143 -1.98 4.02 17.87
C ALA A 143 -1.01 2.84 17.84
N ALA A 144 -1.53 1.62 17.85
CA ALA A 144 -0.74 0.41 17.84
C ALA A 144 -1.54 -0.76 17.25
N VAL A 145 -0.81 -1.70 16.67
CA VAL A 145 -1.33 -3.00 16.25
C VAL A 145 -0.38 -4.07 16.78
N GLY A 146 -0.84 -4.93 17.68
CA GLY A 146 -0.02 -6.02 18.25
C GLY A 146 -0.22 -7.34 17.51
N PRO A 147 0.65 -8.32 17.73
CA PRO A 147 1.71 -8.40 18.73
C PRO A 147 3.05 -7.86 18.21
N GLY A 148 3.44 -6.67 18.65
CA GLY A 148 4.78 -6.11 18.38
C GLY A 148 5.02 -5.71 16.91
N SER A 149 6.31 -5.50 16.55
CA SER A 149 6.73 -5.02 15.22
C SER A 149 7.01 -6.14 14.19
N GLY A 150 6.80 -7.40 14.58
CA GLY A 150 7.12 -8.56 13.72
C GLY A 150 5.89 -9.19 13.06
N PRO A 151 6.12 -10.14 12.15
CA PRO A 151 5.05 -10.93 11.56
C PRO A 151 4.25 -11.69 12.60
N PHE A 152 2.96 -11.77 12.37
CA PHE A 152 1.99 -12.41 13.23
C PHE A 152 1.55 -13.75 12.63
N VAL A 153 1.35 -14.75 13.49
CA VAL A 153 0.82 -16.08 13.11
C VAL A 153 -0.46 -16.33 13.86
N ILE A 154 -1.47 -16.78 13.14
CA ILE A 154 -2.75 -17.16 13.72
C ILE A 154 -2.61 -18.58 14.25
N PRO A 155 -2.76 -18.85 15.57
CA PRO A 155 -2.71 -20.20 16.11
C PRO A 155 -3.89 -21.03 15.60
N ALA A 156 -3.64 -22.31 15.37
CA ALA A 156 -4.65 -23.23 14.87
C ALA A 156 -5.77 -23.52 15.91
N ARG A 157 -5.48 -23.51 17.22
CA ARG A 157 -6.42 -23.76 18.33
C ARG A 157 -5.93 -23.17 19.66
N GLY A 158 -6.87 -22.75 20.52
CA GLY A 158 -6.76 -22.78 21.99
C GLY A 158 -6.21 -21.58 22.74
N ALA A 159 -5.32 -20.74 22.21
CA ALA A 159 -5.00 -19.45 22.82
C ALA A 159 -5.86 -18.37 22.17
N ARG A 160 -6.14 -17.27 22.86
CA ARG A 160 -6.76 -16.09 22.21
C ARG A 160 -5.74 -15.47 21.24
N PRO A 161 -5.72 -15.91 19.99
CA PRO A 161 -4.82 -15.33 19.01
C PRO A 161 -5.53 -14.13 18.48
N GLY A 162 -4.98 -12.99 18.72
CA GLY A 162 -5.59 -11.83 18.16
C GLY A 162 -4.55 -10.74 17.95
N VAL A 163 -4.86 -9.89 17.01
CA VAL A 163 -4.18 -8.64 16.86
C VAL A 163 -4.95 -7.61 17.67
N THR A 164 -4.32 -7.00 18.66
CA THR A 164 -4.89 -5.87 19.39
C THR A 164 -4.86 -4.64 18.49
N LEU A 165 -6.01 -4.02 18.31
CA LEU A 165 -6.17 -2.78 17.57
C LEU A 165 -6.40 -1.65 18.57
N GLN A 166 -5.60 -0.59 18.51
CA GLN A 166 -5.70 0.54 19.42
C GLN A 166 -5.91 1.84 18.64
N VAL A 167 -6.82 2.68 19.15
CA VAL A 167 -7.10 4.01 18.61
C VAL A 167 -6.82 5.07 19.67
N ALA A 168 -6.11 6.13 19.29
CA ALA A 168 -5.78 7.22 20.20
C ALA A 168 -7.03 8.03 20.58
N ASP A 169 -7.90 8.34 19.61
CA ASP A 169 -9.17 9.03 19.79
C ASP A 169 -10.32 8.16 19.26
N PRO A 170 -11.08 7.49 20.14
CA PRO A 170 -12.18 6.61 19.73
C PRO A 170 -13.43 7.38 19.29
N GLY A 171 -13.46 8.71 19.41
CA GLY A 171 -14.68 9.50 19.20
C GLY A 171 -15.73 9.29 20.28
N THR A 172 -16.95 9.75 20.03
CA THR A 172 -18.08 9.66 20.98
C THR A 172 -19.06 8.54 20.69
N GLN A 173 -18.97 7.95 19.50
CA GLN A 173 -19.71 6.76 19.10
C GLN A 173 -18.76 5.54 19.05
N PRO A 174 -19.31 4.30 19.08
CA PRO A 174 -18.49 3.10 18.99
C PRO A 174 -17.60 3.11 17.75
N PRO A 175 -16.26 2.98 17.89
CA PRO A 175 -15.38 2.92 16.75
C PRO A 175 -15.62 1.64 15.92
N GLN A 176 -15.57 1.78 14.62
CA GLN A 176 -15.72 0.68 13.65
C GLN A 176 -14.38 0.44 12.96
N TRP A 177 -13.98 -0.81 12.90
CA TRP A 177 -12.73 -1.22 12.29
C TRP A 177 -12.98 -2.03 11.03
N THR A 178 -12.17 -1.79 10.03
CA THR A 178 -12.11 -2.61 8.82
C THR A 178 -10.69 -3.09 8.64
N ILE A 179 -10.51 -4.39 8.49
CA ILE A 179 -9.22 -4.98 8.12
C ILE A 179 -9.19 -5.15 6.62
N TRP A 180 -8.18 -4.57 6.01
CA TRP A 180 -7.95 -4.60 4.56
C TRP A 180 -6.75 -5.47 4.25
N ARG A 181 -6.84 -6.32 3.23
CA ARG A 181 -5.69 -6.95 2.61
C ARG A 181 -5.15 -6.01 1.53
N THR A 182 -3.85 -5.67 1.58
CA THR A 182 -3.23 -4.62 0.76
C THR A 182 -2.12 -5.11 -0.17
N ASP A 183 -1.67 -6.35 -0.03
CA ASP A 183 -0.67 -7.00 -0.91
C ASP A 183 -1.26 -7.59 -2.20
N VAL A 184 -2.46 -7.18 -2.55
CA VAL A 184 -3.20 -7.57 -3.75
C VAL A 184 -3.40 -6.35 -4.66
N PRO A 185 -3.64 -6.53 -5.98
CA PRO A 185 -3.75 -5.41 -6.92
C PRO A 185 -4.82 -4.37 -6.55
N LYS A 186 -5.90 -4.82 -5.92
CA LYS A 186 -6.98 -3.98 -5.40
C LYS A 186 -7.17 -4.32 -3.92
N PRO A 187 -7.02 -3.36 -2.99
CA PRO A 187 -7.26 -3.62 -1.58
C PRO A 187 -8.62 -4.27 -1.34
N LEU A 188 -8.63 -5.29 -0.50
CA LEU A 188 -9.83 -6.08 -0.20
C LEU A 188 -10.17 -5.97 1.28
N ALA A 189 -11.38 -5.52 1.61
CA ALA A 189 -11.90 -5.58 2.97
C ALA A 189 -12.18 -7.05 3.34
N VAL A 190 -11.56 -7.53 4.42
CA VAL A 190 -11.60 -8.94 4.81
C VAL A 190 -12.26 -9.19 6.16
N ALA A 191 -12.38 -8.16 7.00
CA ALA A 191 -13.10 -8.24 8.26
C ALA A 191 -13.63 -6.87 8.70
N HIS A 192 -14.79 -6.87 9.35
CA HIS A 192 -15.37 -5.71 10.00
C HIS A 192 -15.53 -6.02 11.49
N ILE A 193 -15.06 -5.10 12.35
CA ILE A 193 -15.04 -5.30 13.79
C ILE A 193 -15.62 -4.07 14.45
N GLY A 194 -16.69 -4.27 15.25
CA GLY A 194 -17.20 -3.23 16.14
C GLY A 194 -16.45 -3.22 17.46
N ALA A 195 -16.50 -2.09 18.14
CA ALA A 195 -16.02 -1.95 19.52
C ALA A 195 -17.10 -1.29 20.38
N ALA A 196 -16.98 -1.38 21.70
CA ALA A 196 -17.88 -0.68 22.61
C ALA A 196 -17.66 0.83 22.52
N GLN A 197 -18.66 1.63 22.92
CA GLN A 197 -18.54 3.07 23.00
C GLN A 197 -17.38 3.47 23.93
N GLY A 198 -16.53 4.38 23.46
CA GLY A 198 -15.35 4.83 24.21
C GLY A 198 -14.21 3.81 24.28
N ALA A 199 -14.37 2.62 23.69
CA ALA A 199 -13.33 1.61 23.69
C ALA A 199 -12.13 2.06 22.86
N ARG A 200 -10.96 2.13 23.48
CA ARG A 200 -9.68 2.44 22.82
C ARG A 200 -8.98 1.22 22.26
N GLN A 201 -9.50 0.03 22.53
CA GLN A 201 -8.93 -1.25 22.09
C GLN A 201 -10.04 -2.21 21.63
N THR A 202 -9.71 -2.98 20.61
CA THR A 202 -10.50 -4.13 20.17
C THR A 202 -9.57 -5.22 19.64
N TYR A 203 -10.15 -6.32 19.19
CA TYR A 203 -9.41 -7.50 18.75
C TYR A 203 -9.82 -7.92 17.35
N TRP A 204 -8.82 -8.21 16.50
CA TRP A 204 -9.02 -9.05 15.33
C TRP A 204 -8.48 -10.45 15.61
N ASP A 205 -9.28 -11.47 15.44
CA ASP A 205 -8.91 -12.88 15.68
C ASP A 205 -7.99 -13.46 14.59
N GLY A 206 -7.62 -12.65 13.59
CA GLY A 206 -6.77 -13.07 12.48
C GLY A 206 -7.47 -13.99 11.48
N ARG A 207 -8.80 -14.01 11.45
CA ARG A 207 -9.55 -14.87 10.54
C ARG A 207 -10.24 -14.07 9.45
N VAL A 208 -10.40 -14.73 8.31
CA VAL A 208 -11.16 -14.25 7.16
C VAL A 208 -12.17 -15.35 6.82
N ASN A 209 -13.45 -15.03 6.87
CA ASN A 209 -14.53 -16.01 6.64
C ASN A 209 -14.39 -17.30 7.50
N GLY A 210 -14.00 -17.15 8.77
CA GLY A 210 -13.82 -18.26 9.70
C GLY A 210 -12.52 -19.07 9.54
N HIS A 211 -11.74 -18.83 8.51
CA HIS A 211 -10.44 -19.47 8.25
C HIS A 211 -9.27 -18.57 8.65
N PRO A 212 -8.10 -19.13 9.03
CA PRO A 212 -6.90 -18.34 9.24
C PRO A 212 -6.60 -17.47 8.03
N ALA A 213 -6.34 -16.17 8.25
CA ALA A 213 -6.02 -15.24 7.17
C ALA A 213 -4.82 -15.73 6.35
N PRO A 214 -4.85 -15.70 5.03
CA PRO A 214 -3.69 -15.99 4.19
C PRO A 214 -2.46 -15.19 4.60
N ALA A 215 -1.27 -15.75 4.40
CA ALA A 215 -0.03 -14.97 4.55
C ALA A 215 -0.07 -13.74 3.65
N GLY A 216 0.31 -12.58 4.18
CA GLY A 216 0.26 -11.33 3.42
C GLY A 216 0.30 -10.09 4.30
N THR A 217 0.12 -8.94 3.66
CA THR A 217 0.07 -7.62 4.30
C THR A 217 -1.37 -7.16 4.44
N TYR A 218 -1.70 -6.71 5.64
CA TYR A 218 -3.03 -6.21 6.01
C TYR A 218 -2.89 -4.84 6.66
N LEU A 219 -3.99 -4.09 6.64
CA LEU A 219 -4.09 -2.76 7.23
C LEU A 219 -5.36 -2.68 8.07
N ALA A 220 -5.23 -2.18 9.31
CA ALA A 220 -6.36 -1.84 10.15
C ALA A 220 -6.77 -0.38 9.90
N GLN A 221 -7.98 -0.16 9.41
CA GLN A 221 -8.60 1.15 9.28
C GLN A 221 -9.65 1.34 10.37
N VAL A 222 -9.61 2.47 11.07
CA VAL A 222 -10.63 2.84 12.04
C VAL A 222 -11.50 3.97 11.51
N ARG A 223 -12.80 3.84 11.72
CA ARG A 223 -13.83 4.85 11.48
C ARG A 223 -14.41 5.28 12.81
N THR A 224 -14.33 6.55 13.12
CA THR A 224 -14.93 7.15 14.32
C THR A 224 -15.97 8.19 13.93
N ARG A 225 -16.92 8.45 14.82
CA ARG A 225 -17.93 9.47 14.63
C ARG A 225 -18.05 10.30 15.92
N ASP A 226 -18.14 11.63 15.77
CA ASP A 226 -18.40 12.53 16.89
C ASP A 226 -19.90 12.69 17.19
N GLN A 227 -20.23 13.56 18.15
CA GLN A 227 -21.63 13.85 18.51
C GLN A 227 -22.38 14.61 17.43
N ALA A 228 -21.69 15.40 16.61
CA ALA A 228 -22.28 16.14 15.52
C ALA A 228 -22.64 15.25 14.32
N GLY A 229 -22.06 14.06 14.26
CA GLY A 229 -22.23 13.11 13.16
C GLY A 229 -21.05 13.07 12.19
N ASN A 230 -20.04 13.95 12.36
CA ASN A 230 -18.89 13.98 11.47
C ASN A 230 -18.08 12.70 11.57
N VAL A 231 -17.57 12.25 10.43
CA VAL A 231 -16.85 10.97 10.30
C VAL A 231 -15.37 11.21 10.09
N GLY A 232 -14.56 10.61 10.94
CA GLY A 232 -13.12 10.52 10.78
C GLY A 232 -12.68 9.12 10.40
N LEU A 233 -11.68 9.03 9.53
CA LEU A 233 -11.06 7.78 9.08
C LEU A 233 -9.55 7.83 9.29
N SER A 234 -8.97 6.73 9.77
CA SER A 234 -7.52 6.59 9.83
C SER A 234 -7.09 5.15 9.45
N PRO A 235 -6.25 4.98 8.43
CA PRO A 235 -5.89 5.99 7.45
C PRO A 235 -7.11 6.42 6.59
N SER A 236 -7.07 7.64 6.06
CA SER A 236 -8.18 8.19 5.26
C SER A 236 -8.35 7.49 3.91
N GLN A 237 -7.29 6.87 3.39
CA GLN A 237 -7.27 6.08 2.15
C GLN A 237 -6.61 4.73 2.37
N VAL A 238 -7.03 3.72 1.62
CA VAL A 238 -6.48 2.36 1.65
C VAL A 238 -6.09 1.94 0.23
N PRO A 239 -4.81 1.64 -0.03
CA PRO A 239 -3.67 1.90 0.86
C PRO A 239 -3.40 3.41 1.00
N PRO A 240 -2.66 3.86 2.02
CA PRO A 240 -2.27 5.26 2.13
C PRO A 240 -1.47 5.70 0.90
N ARG A 241 -1.74 6.90 0.37
CA ARG A 241 -0.96 7.45 -0.77
C ARG A 241 0.53 7.58 -0.47
N ASN A 242 0.83 7.96 0.75
CA ASN A 242 2.20 8.02 1.26
C ASN A 242 2.28 7.21 2.55
N PRO A 243 2.59 5.91 2.47
CA PRO A 243 2.66 5.05 3.65
C PRO A 243 3.65 5.55 4.70
N ALA A 244 4.77 6.13 4.29
CA ALA A 244 5.78 6.65 5.22
C ALA A 244 5.25 7.78 6.14
N GLN A 245 4.30 8.57 5.65
CA GLN A 245 3.67 9.68 6.38
C GLN A 245 2.35 9.29 7.07
N ALA A 246 1.87 8.06 6.89
CA ALA A 246 0.65 7.61 7.54
C ALA A 246 0.80 7.62 9.07
N PRO A 247 -0.16 8.20 9.82
CA PRO A 247 -0.07 8.25 11.28
C PRO A 247 -0.15 6.85 11.88
N GLY A 248 0.59 6.63 12.97
CA GLY A 248 0.61 5.36 13.71
C GLY A 248 1.25 4.20 12.94
N ARG A 249 0.91 2.98 13.34
CA ARG A 249 1.34 1.72 12.72
C ARG A 249 0.14 0.82 12.49
N PRO A 250 -0.67 1.06 11.45
CA PRO A 250 -1.88 0.30 11.17
C PRO A 250 -1.62 -1.05 10.47
N GLY A 251 -0.37 -1.36 10.13
CA GLY A 251 0.02 -2.54 9.38
C GLY A 251 0.02 -3.81 10.21
N ILE A 252 -0.45 -4.89 9.60
CA ILE A 252 -0.45 -6.24 10.14
C ILE A 252 0.18 -7.16 9.10
N THR A 253 1.26 -7.84 9.45
CA THR A 253 1.87 -8.86 8.58
C THR A 253 1.52 -10.25 9.11
N VAL A 254 0.80 -11.04 8.32
CA VAL A 254 0.55 -12.45 8.60
C VAL A 254 1.59 -13.29 7.87
N ARG A 255 2.35 -14.10 8.61
CA ARG A 255 3.37 -15.00 8.04
C ARG A 255 3.45 -16.29 8.83
N TYR A 256 3.34 -17.41 8.16
CA TYR A 256 3.42 -18.75 8.77
C TYR A 256 4.80 -19.37 8.64
N LEU A 257 5.47 -19.09 7.53
CA LEU A 257 6.80 -19.59 7.20
C LEU A 257 7.46 -18.59 6.26
N GLY A 258 8.76 -18.38 6.38
CA GLY A 258 9.52 -17.50 5.52
C GLY A 258 10.98 -17.86 5.49
N ALA A 259 11.68 -17.46 4.43
CA ALA A 259 13.13 -17.54 4.37
C ALA A 259 13.71 -16.30 3.68
N GLN A 260 14.76 -15.77 4.24
CA GLN A 260 15.61 -14.75 3.65
C GLN A 260 16.87 -15.43 3.14
N VAL A 261 17.02 -15.48 1.83
CA VAL A 261 18.24 -15.95 1.17
C VAL A 261 19.15 -14.76 0.86
N PRO A 262 20.48 -14.95 0.80
CA PRO A 262 21.39 -13.90 0.37
C PRO A 262 21.02 -13.37 -1.04
N ALA A 263 21.16 -12.07 -1.23
CA ALA A 263 20.99 -11.44 -2.54
C ALA A 263 22.07 -11.88 -3.55
N GLU A 264 23.19 -12.36 -3.05
CA GLU A 264 24.31 -12.88 -3.82
C GLU A 264 24.23 -14.40 -3.95
N PRO A 265 24.78 -14.99 -5.03
CA PRO A 265 24.85 -16.44 -5.16
C PRO A 265 25.70 -17.09 -4.08
N LEU A 266 25.28 -18.27 -3.63
CA LEU A 266 26.16 -19.12 -2.82
C LEU A 266 27.28 -19.68 -3.71
N ALA A 267 28.52 -19.69 -3.21
CA ALA A 267 29.62 -20.30 -3.93
C ALA A 267 29.47 -21.83 -3.92
N GLN A 268 29.64 -22.47 -5.07
CA GLN A 268 29.56 -23.92 -5.27
C GLN A 268 30.39 -24.69 -4.23
N GLY A 269 29.78 -25.69 -3.58
CA GLY A 269 30.42 -26.52 -2.57
C GLY A 269 30.63 -25.83 -1.21
N LYS A 270 30.43 -24.53 -1.09
CA LYS A 270 30.59 -23.77 0.18
C LYS A 270 29.31 -23.78 0.99
N VAL A 271 29.43 -23.44 2.27
CA VAL A 271 28.28 -23.27 3.17
C VAL A 271 27.91 -21.80 3.20
N GLY A 272 26.64 -21.52 2.93
CA GLY A 272 26.02 -20.21 3.14
C GLY A 272 24.97 -20.25 4.24
N GLU A 273 24.51 -19.09 4.66
CA GLU A 273 23.45 -18.94 5.65
C GLU A 273 22.15 -18.49 5.00
N VAL A 274 21.04 -19.10 5.42
CA VAL A 274 19.68 -18.72 5.08
C VAL A 274 18.93 -18.49 6.39
N PHE A 275 18.33 -17.33 6.56
CA PHE A 275 17.51 -17.06 7.74
C PHE A 275 16.10 -17.60 7.51
N VAL A 276 15.65 -18.50 8.41
CA VAL A 276 14.33 -19.15 8.33
C VAL A 276 13.45 -18.67 9.48
N ASP A 277 12.32 -18.09 9.15
CA ASP A 277 11.27 -17.76 10.09
C ASP A 277 10.20 -18.84 10.06
N ALA A 278 10.36 -19.87 10.87
CA ALA A 278 9.37 -20.93 11.09
C ALA A 278 8.55 -20.70 12.38
N ARG A 279 8.58 -19.50 12.95
CA ARG A 279 7.88 -19.12 14.18
C ARG A 279 8.21 -20.03 15.37
N GLY A 280 9.49 -20.39 15.50
CA GLY A 280 9.98 -21.29 16.55
C GLY A 280 9.61 -22.77 16.39
N LYS A 281 8.99 -23.15 15.27
CA LYS A 281 8.59 -24.53 14.99
C LYS A 281 9.67 -25.28 14.21
N PRO A 282 9.80 -26.62 14.37
CA PRO A 282 10.63 -27.44 13.51
C PRO A 282 10.16 -27.35 12.05
N TYR A 283 11.11 -27.38 11.13
CA TYR A 283 10.83 -27.39 9.71
C TYR A 283 11.71 -28.42 8.99
N ARG A 284 11.19 -28.92 7.88
CA ARG A 284 11.93 -29.74 6.92
C ARG A 284 12.27 -28.86 5.72
N TRP A 285 13.41 -29.14 5.09
CA TRP A 285 13.84 -28.43 3.89
C TRP A 285 14.34 -29.41 2.83
N ARG A 286 14.19 -29.02 1.56
CA ARG A 286 14.76 -29.72 0.42
C ARG A 286 15.24 -28.70 -0.61
N LEU A 287 16.33 -29.05 -1.30
CA LEU A 287 16.91 -28.27 -2.38
C LEU A 287 16.80 -29.05 -3.67
N ARG A 288 16.25 -28.44 -4.69
CA ARG A 288 16.08 -29.03 -6.03
C ARG A 288 16.44 -28.00 -7.08
N ARG A 289 17.18 -28.41 -8.15
CA ARG A 289 17.49 -27.53 -9.27
C ARG A 289 16.21 -27.12 -10.00
N VAL A 290 16.08 -25.87 -10.42
CA VAL A 290 14.93 -25.40 -11.22
C VAL A 290 14.88 -26.19 -12.52
N GLY A 291 13.70 -26.73 -12.86
CA GLY A 291 13.52 -27.62 -14.02
C GLY A 291 13.99 -29.06 -13.83
N GLY A 292 14.72 -29.37 -12.76
CA GLY A 292 15.11 -30.73 -12.43
C GLY A 292 14.07 -31.45 -11.57
N THR A 293 14.09 -32.79 -11.60
CA THR A 293 13.19 -33.64 -10.78
C THR A 293 13.88 -34.12 -9.50
N ARG A 294 15.21 -34.27 -9.52
CA ARG A 294 16.01 -34.84 -8.42
C ARG A 294 16.17 -33.84 -7.28
N THR A 295 15.91 -34.25 -6.05
CA THR A 295 16.33 -33.53 -4.84
C THR A 295 17.83 -33.71 -4.64
N VAL A 296 18.58 -32.62 -4.50
CA VAL A 296 20.07 -32.65 -4.37
C VAL A 296 20.52 -32.58 -2.92
N ALA A 297 19.67 -32.03 -2.03
CA ALA A 297 19.92 -31.98 -0.59
C ALA A 297 18.59 -31.86 0.15
N THR A 298 18.56 -32.40 1.36
CA THR A 298 17.40 -32.36 2.26
C THR A 298 17.86 -32.37 3.71
N GLY A 299 17.00 -31.92 4.62
CA GLY A 299 17.26 -31.97 6.04
C GLY A 299 16.10 -31.45 6.87
N ALA A 300 16.29 -31.42 8.18
CA ALA A 300 15.38 -30.84 9.15
C ALA A 300 16.14 -29.96 10.12
N SER A 301 15.49 -28.93 10.65
CA SER A 301 16.06 -28.00 11.63
C SER A 301 14.94 -27.30 12.40
N SER A 302 15.29 -26.74 13.55
CA SER A 302 14.47 -25.76 14.29
C SER A 302 15.18 -24.41 14.43
N SER A 303 16.43 -24.32 13.91
CA SER A 303 17.24 -23.09 13.99
C SER A 303 16.72 -22.03 13.02
N ALA A 304 16.68 -20.79 13.46
CA ALA A 304 16.42 -19.64 12.59
C ALA A 304 17.57 -19.39 11.57
N ARG A 305 18.77 -19.96 11.79
CA ARG A 305 19.92 -19.91 10.88
C ARG A 305 20.14 -21.27 10.27
N LEU A 306 19.72 -21.46 9.01
CA LEU A 306 19.98 -22.66 8.25
C LEU A 306 21.34 -22.54 7.55
N ARG A 307 22.30 -23.38 7.95
CA ARG A 307 23.57 -23.53 7.25
C ARG A 307 23.38 -24.45 6.05
N LEU A 308 23.22 -23.84 4.87
CA LEU A 308 22.97 -24.53 3.61
C LEU A 308 24.27 -24.75 2.85
N ARG A 309 24.66 -26.01 2.64
CA ARG A 309 25.78 -26.33 1.74
C ARG A 309 25.30 -26.25 0.30
N ALA A 310 25.89 -25.35 -0.48
CA ALA A 310 25.64 -25.26 -1.91
C ALA A 310 26.08 -26.56 -2.63
N PRO A 311 25.30 -27.08 -3.57
CA PRO A 311 25.68 -28.24 -4.34
C PRO A 311 27.03 -28.08 -5.03
N SER A 312 27.87 -29.14 -5.00
CA SER A 312 29.19 -29.15 -5.65
C SER A 312 29.16 -29.58 -7.11
N GLY A 313 28.06 -30.22 -7.58
CA GLY A 313 28.01 -30.85 -8.88
C GLY A 313 27.70 -29.93 -10.05
N ALA A 314 26.90 -28.86 -9.87
CA ALA A 314 26.57 -27.95 -10.96
C ALA A 314 26.16 -26.56 -10.44
N PRO A 315 26.72 -25.49 -10.99
CA PRO A 315 26.19 -24.14 -10.77
C PRO A 315 24.81 -24.00 -11.39
N GLY A 316 24.01 -23.06 -10.92
CA GLY A 316 22.67 -22.81 -11.43
C GLY A 316 21.71 -22.32 -10.35
N VAL A 317 20.42 -22.30 -10.66
CA VAL A 317 19.38 -21.87 -9.74
C VAL A 317 18.66 -23.07 -9.14
N TYR A 318 18.54 -23.06 -7.83
CA TYR A 318 17.88 -24.10 -7.06
C TYR A 318 16.67 -23.53 -6.34
N LEU A 319 15.66 -24.36 -6.11
CA LEU A 319 14.48 -24.03 -5.33
C LEU A 319 14.63 -24.64 -3.94
N LEU A 320 14.83 -23.80 -2.94
CA LEU A 320 14.76 -24.18 -1.54
C LEU A 320 13.29 -24.25 -1.13
N THR A 321 12.80 -25.44 -0.79
CA THR A 321 11.46 -25.66 -0.29
C THR A 321 11.52 -25.93 1.20
N LEU A 322 10.82 -25.13 2.00
CA LEU A 322 10.63 -25.32 3.44
C LEU A 322 9.22 -25.84 3.70
N THR A 323 9.07 -26.70 4.68
CA THR A 323 7.74 -27.20 5.13
C THR A 323 7.70 -27.20 6.65
N SER A 324 6.72 -26.53 7.24
CA SER A 324 6.48 -26.49 8.69
C SER A 324 5.00 -26.35 8.99
N ALA A 325 4.48 -27.15 9.90
CA ALA A 325 3.10 -27.08 10.39
C ALA A 325 2.03 -26.98 9.28
N GLY A 326 2.20 -27.73 8.19
CA GLY A 326 1.27 -27.75 7.04
C GLY A 326 1.50 -26.63 6.02
N HIS A 327 2.40 -25.68 6.29
CA HIS A 327 2.73 -24.59 5.36
C HIS A 327 3.97 -24.93 4.54
N VAL A 328 3.97 -24.47 3.28
CA VAL A 328 5.08 -24.63 2.33
C VAL A 328 5.56 -23.26 1.90
N TYR A 329 6.87 -23.06 1.90
CA TYR A 329 7.52 -21.85 1.42
C TYR A 329 8.63 -22.24 0.43
N ARG A 330 8.71 -21.57 -0.71
CA ARG A 330 9.68 -21.86 -1.77
C ARG A 330 10.43 -20.59 -2.12
N THR A 331 11.75 -20.68 -2.22
CA THR A 331 12.53 -19.50 -2.63
C THR A 331 13.68 -19.90 -3.54
N PRO A 332 14.00 -19.13 -4.58
CA PRO A 332 15.13 -19.40 -5.44
C PRO A 332 16.45 -19.12 -4.70
N VAL A 333 17.42 -20.01 -4.88
CA VAL A 333 18.79 -19.87 -4.39
C VAL A 333 19.74 -20.03 -5.59
N ALA A 334 20.48 -18.99 -5.90
CA ALA A 334 21.52 -19.06 -6.91
C ALA A 334 22.77 -19.71 -6.34
N VAL A 335 23.40 -20.61 -7.11
CA VAL A 335 24.68 -21.23 -6.79
C VAL A 335 25.65 -20.95 -7.93
N ALA A 336 26.65 -20.13 -7.68
CA ALA A 336 27.64 -19.73 -8.66
C ALA A 336 28.86 -20.66 -8.66
N ALA A 337 29.41 -20.88 -9.84
CA ALA A 337 30.71 -21.52 -9.98
C ALA A 337 31.83 -20.67 -9.35
N THR A 338 32.87 -21.31 -8.84
CA THR A 338 34.05 -20.63 -8.30
C THR A 338 35.04 -20.18 -9.38
N LYS A 339 34.87 -20.69 -10.59
CA LYS A 339 35.62 -20.34 -11.81
C LYS A 339 34.64 -20.30 -12.97
N VAL A 340 34.94 -19.58 -14.03
CA VAL A 340 34.16 -19.60 -15.26
C VAL A 340 34.08 -21.02 -15.82
N THR A 341 32.87 -21.50 -16.07
CA THR A 341 32.63 -22.85 -16.58
C THR A 341 31.90 -22.85 -17.91
N LYS A 342 31.23 -21.74 -18.24
CA LYS A 342 30.39 -21.58 -19.44
C LYS A 342 30.58 -20.20 -20.07
N PRO A 343 30.44 -20.06 -21.39
CA PRO A 343 30.58 -18.76 -22.06
C PRO A 343 29.43 -17.80 -21.79
N VAL A 344 28.27 -18.32 -21.36
CA VAL A 344 27.08 -17.49 -21.10
C VAL A 344 26.82 -17.34 -19.61
N LEU A 345 26.68 -16.09 -19.17
CA LEU A 345 26.30 -15.70 -17.82
C LEU A 345 24.81 -15.33 -17.76
N VAL A 346 24.03 -16.02 -16.95
CA VAL A 346 22.65 -15.65 -16.63
C VAL A 346 22.62 -14.76 -15.39
N VAL A 347 22.06 -13.56 -15.53
CA VAL A 347 21.92 -12.59 -14.44
C VAL A 347 20.47 -12.59 -13.96
N LEU A 348 20.28 -12.92 -12.68
CA LEU A 348 18.95 -12.88 -12.03
C LEU A 348 18.65 -11.47 -11.51
N PRO A 349 17.41 -10.95 -11.71
CA PRO A 349 17.05 -9.59 -11.36
C PRO A 349 16.60 -9.45 -9.88
N VAL A 350 17.48 -9.79 -8.94
CA VAL A 350 17.16 -9.76 -7.50
C VAL A 350 16.76 -8.37 -7.02
N ILE A 351 17.38 -7.33 -7.58
CA ILE A 351 17.02 -5.93 -7.28
C ILE A 351 15.55 -5.68 -7.67
N SER A 352 15.13 -6.10 -8.85
CA SER A 352 13.74 -5.95 -9.31
C SER A 352 12.79 -6.85 -8.56
N TRP A 353 13.18 -8.09 -8.24
CA TRP A 353 12.38 -8.96 -7.38
C TRP A 353 12.08 -8.33 -6.04
N GLN A 354 13.10 -7.79 -5.36
CA GLN A 354 12.91 -7.12 -4.06
C GLN A 354 12.23 -5.76 -4.20
N GLY A 355 12.50 -5.04 -5.27
CA GLY A 355 11.84 -3.78 -5.58
C GLY A 355 10.31 -3.91 -5.74
N ARG A 356 9.82 -5.06 -6.20
CA ARG A 356 8.40 -5.40 -6.36
C ARG A 356 7.82 -6.26 -5.24
N ASN A 357 8.63 -6.77 -4.34
CA ASN A 357 8.19 -7.69 -3.30
C ASN A 357 7.18 -7.01 -2.36
N PRO A 358 5.91 -7.44 -2.31
CA PRO A 358 4.85 -6.73 -1.60
C PRO A 358 4.84 -7.00 -0.09
N VAL A 359 5.97 -6.84 0.56
CA VAL A 359 6.14 -6.97 2.01
C VAL A 359 6.10 -5.60 2.68
N ASP A 360 5.43 -5.49 3.80
CA ASP A 360 5.41 -4.32 4.67
C ASP A 360 6.53 -4.44 5.72
N ASP A 361 7.64 -3.74 5.54
CA ASP A 361 8.75 -3.68 6.49
C ASP A 361 8.59 -2.56 7.51
N THR A 362 7.72 -1.58 7.24
CA THR A 362 7.53 -0.37 8.06
C THR A 362 6.38 -0.47 9.03
N GLY A 363 5.49 -1.45 8.88
CA GLY A 363 4.28 -1.61 9.69
C GLY A 363 3.19 -0.58 9.35
N LYS A 364 3.22 -0.03 8.15
CA LYS A 364 2.24 0.96 7.67
C LYS A 364 1.03 0.35 6.97
N GLY A 365 1.00 -0.98 6.81
CA GLY A 365 -0.11 -1.71 6.21
C GLY A 365 -0.20 -1.57 4.70
N ALA A 366 0.90 -1.19 4.07
CA ALA A 366 1.03 -1.14 2.63
C ALA A 366 2.38 -1.78 2.23
N PRO A 367 2.46 -2.43 1.05
CA PRO A 367 3.72 -2.97 0.59
C PRO A 367 4.81 -1.90 0.43
N ASP A 368 5.99 -2.14 1.00
CA ASP A 368 7.18 -1.31 0.81
C ASP A 368 7.88 -1.75 -0.48
N THR A 369 7.48 -1.17 -1.59
CA THR A 369 8.07 -1.42 -2.91
C THR A 369 8.71 -0.16 -3.47
N LEU A 370 9.58 -0.30 -4.46
CA LEU A 370 10.14 0.86 -5.16
C LEU A 370 9.07 1.70 -5.88
N LEU A 371 7.89 1.11 -6.18
CA LEU A 371 6.77 1.83 -6.78
C LEU A 371 5.92 2.60 -5.76
N THR A 372 5.83 2.11 -4.52
CA THR A 372 4.94 2.70 -3.50
C THR A 372 5.65 3.64 -2.55
N THR A 373 6.82 3.24 -2.04
CA THR A 373 7.59 4.00 -1.05
C THR A 373 8.88 4.58 -1.60
N GLY A 374 9.28 4.19 -2.82
CA GLY A 374 10.55 4.59 -3.43
C GLY A 374 11.77 3.91 -2.81
N SER A 375 11.57 3.04 -1.82
CA SER A 375 12.63 2.30 -1.13
C SER A 375 12.19 0.89 -0.73
N ALA A 376 13.14 -0.04 -0.66
CA ALA A 376 12.91 -1.40 -0.22
C ALA A 376 14.21 -2.00 0.33
N ARG A 377 14.11 -3.01 1.20
CA ARG A 377 15.29 -3.78 1.63
C ARG A 377 15.68 -4.79 0.55
N LEU A 378 16.99 -4.91 0.29
CA LEU A 378 17.51 -5.85 -0.71
C LEU A 378 17.38 -7.31 -0.25
N GLU A 379 17.54 -7.56 1.04
CA GLU A 379 17.41 -8.89 1.62
C GLU A 379 16.25 -8.95 2.59
N ARG A 380 15.19 -9.62 2.19
CA ARG A 380 14.00 -9.90 2.98
C ARG A 380 13.27 -11.12 2.42
N PRO A 381 12.45 -11.83 3.22
CA PRO A 381 11.61 -12.91 2.70
C PRO A 381 10.68 -12.40 1.60
N PHE A 382 10.46 -13.20 0.57
CA PHE A 382 9.41 -12.89 -0.40
C PHE A 382 8.03 -13.09 0.21
N ALA A 383 7.06 -12.33 -0.25
CA ALA A 383 5.67 -12.45 0.18
C ALA A 383 5.05 -13.80 -0.26
N GLY A 384 3.90 -14.13 0.33
CA GLY A 384 3.13 -15.32 -0.03
C GLY A 384 3.87 -16.61 0.24
N ASP A 385 4.00 -17.45 -0.76
CA ASP A 385 4.66 -18.76 -0.72
C ASP A 385 6.18 -18.71 -0.97
N GLY A 386 6.75 -17.50 -1.10
CA GLY A 386 8.19 -17.25 -1.14
C GLY A 386 8.80 -17.15 -2.53
N LEU A 387 8.02 -17.24 -3.61
CA LEU A 387 8.52 -16.99 -4.95
C LEU A 387 8.49 -15.49 -5.28
N PRO A 388 9.53 -14.96 -5.92
CA PRO A 388 9.44 -13.62 -6.51
C PRO A 388 8.26 -13.51 -7.48
N LEU A 389 7.67 -12.32 -7.56
CA LEU A 389 6.54 -12.08 -8.45
C LEU A 389 6.94 -12.38 -9.92
N GLY A 390 6.16 -13.25 -10.56
CA GLY A 390 6.43 -13.65 -11.96
C GLY A 390 7.52 -14.71 -12.15
N PHE A 391 8.25 -15.12 -11.09
CA PHE A 391 9.37 -16.07 -11.21
C PHE A 391 9.00 -17.35 -11.97
N SER A 392 7.85 -17.96 -11.69
CA SER A 392 7.47 -19.24 -12.30
C SER A 392 7.28 -19.16 -13.82
N THR A 393 6.81 -18.02 -14.32
CA THR A 393 6.52 -17.80 -15.76
C THR A 393 7.66 -17.13 -16.50
N GLN A 394 8.52 -16.43 -15.78
CA GLN A 394 9.68 -15.71 -16.31
C GLN A 394 10.96 -16.55 -16.13
N GLU A 395 11.79 -16.20 -15.15
CA GLU A 395 13.12 -16.81 -14.96
C GLU A 395 13.02 -18.32 -14.75
N GLY A 396 12.06 -18.77 -13.94
CA GLY A 396 11.86 -20.19 -13.66
C GLY A 396 11.52 -21.01 -14.91
N ALA A 397 10.72 -20.47 -15.81
CA ALA A 397 10.37 -21.12 -17.07
C ALA A 397 11.58 -21.25 -18.01
N LEU A 398 12.34 -20.16 -18.17
CA LEU A 398 13.59 -20.17 -18.95
C LEU A 398 14.61 -21.16 -18.38
N LEU A 399 14.87 -21.08 -17.07
CA LEU A 399 15.83 -21.95 -16.38
C LEU A 399 15.43 -23.42 -16.46
N ALA A 400 14.14 -23.73 -16.36
CA ALA A 400 13.61 -25.06 -16.50
C ALA A 400 13.78 -25.59 -17.92
N TRP A 401 13.60 -24.74 -18.94
CA TRP A 401 13.83 -25.10 -20.34
C TRP A 401 15.32 -25.36 -20.59
N LEU A 402 16.23 -24.49 -20.14
CA LEU A 402 17.68 -24.67 -20.24
C LEU A 402 18.12 -26.00 -19.59
N GLN A 403 17.59 -26.29 -18.38
CA GLN A 403 17.91 -27.53 -17.67
C GLN A 403 17.46 -28.78 -18.45
N ARG A 404 16.24 -28.76 -19.02
CA ARG A 404 15.73 -29.92 -19.80
C ARG A 404 16.51 -30.17 -21.08
N HIS A 405 17.08 -29.14 -21.71
CA HIS A 405 17.86 -29.24 -22.94
C HIS A 405 19.37 -29.38 -22.69
N GLY A 406 19.82 -29.54 -21.45
CA GLY A 406 21.23 -29.68 -21.11
C GLY A 406 22.09 -28.45 -21.41
N THR A 407 21.44 -27.29 -21.62
CA THR A 407 22.12 -26.03 -21.94
C THR A 407 22.81 -25.49 -20.71
N GLY A 408 24.14 -25.47 -20.73
CA GLY A 408 24.96 -24.98 -19.59
C GLY A 408 25.06 -23.47 -19.58
N TYR A 409 25.12 -22.91 -18.36
CA TYR A 409 25.31 -21.48 -18.09
C TYR A 409 25.98 -21.28 -16.74
N ASP A 410 26.72 -20.20 -16.58
CA ASP A 410 27.08 -19.66 -15.28
C ASP A 410 26.00 -18.72 -14.80
N VAL A 411 25.84 -18.53 -13.48
CA VAL A 411 24.78 -17.72 -12.91
C VAL A 411 25.33 -16.74 -11.89
N THR A 412 24.77 -15.53 -11.91
CA THR A 412 24.97 -14.50 -10.91
C THR A 412 23.66 -13.72 -10.65
N THR A 413 23.72 -12.74 -9.78
CA THR A 413 22.63 -11.78 -9.56
C THR A 413 23.09 -10.37 -9.91
N ASP A 414 22.17 -9.51 -10.27
CA ASP A 414 22.44 -8.08 -10.47
C ASP A 414 23.02 -7.44 -9.20
N ALA A 415 22.55 -7.84 -8.01
CA ALA A 415 23.06 -7.40 -6.73
C ALA A 415 24.54 -7.80 -6.52
N ALA A 416 24.91 -9.04 -6.87
CA ALA A 416 26.29 -9.51 -6.78
C ALA A 416 27.23 -8.75 -7.73
N LEU A 417 26.77 -8.47 -8.96
CA LEU A 417 27.53 -7.68 -9.93
C LEU A 417 27.79 -6.25 -9.42
N VAL A 418 26.78 -5.62 -8.81
CA VAL A 418 26.91 -4.29 -8.18
C VAL A 418 27.91 -4.32 -7.03
N ALA A 419 27.90 -5.39 -6.21
CA ALA A 419 28.84 -5.58 -5.11
C ALA A 419 30.25 -6.01 -5.55
N GLY A 420 30.46 -6.28 -6.85
CA GLY A 420 31.74 -6.78 -7.39
C GLY A 420 32.08 -8.20 -6.94
N ARG A 421 31.06 -9.02 -6.63
CA ARG A 421 31.20 -10.37 -6.09
C ARG A 421 30.73 -11.46 -7.07
N GLY A 422 31.26 -12.67 -6.93
CA GLY A 422 30.91 -13.81 -7.78
C GLY A 422 31.40 -13.70 -9.23
N PRO A 423 30.77 -14.40 -10.19
CA PRO A 423 31.12 -14.37 -11.61
C PRO A 423 31.06 -12.96 -12.19
N LYS A 424 32.06 -12.58 -12.98
CA LYS A 424 32.18 -11.24 -13.57
C LYS A 424 31.65 -11.23 -15.01
N LEU A 425 31.08 -10.10 -15.43
CA LEU A 425 30.57 -9.91 -16.80
C LEU A 425 31.66 -10.17 -17.86
N PHE A 426 32.83 -9.60 -17.67
CA PHE A 426 33.91 -9.59 -18.66
C PHE A 426 34.67 -10.91 -18.80
N ASP A 427 34.35 -11.90 -17.98
CA ASP A 427 34.91 -13.25 -18.07
C ASP A 427 34.04 -14.18 -18.96
N HIS A 428 32.95 -13.64 -19.56
CA HIS A 428 32.00 -14.37 -20.40
C HIS A 428 31.87 -13.71 -21.78
N ASP A 429 31.39 -14.48 -22.79
CA ASP A 429 31.15 -13.98 -24.13
C ASP A 429 29.75 -13.38 -24.27
N GLY A 430 28.77 -13.95 -23.56
CA GLY A 430 27.39 -13.49 -23.55
C GLY A 430 26.75 -13.39 -22.17
N VAL A 431 25.78 -12.48 -22.10
CA VAL A 431 24.99 -12.21 -20.88
C VAL A 431 23.50 -12.31 -21.19
N VAL A 432 22.79 -13.08 -20.41
CA VAL A 432 21.33 -13.15 -20.42
C VAL A 432 20.80 -12.39 -19.20
N LEU A 433 20.04 -11.34 -19.46
CA LEU A 433 19.26 -10.64 -18.43
C LEU A 433 17.92 -11.35 -18.33
N ALA A 434 17.77 -12.22 -17.32
CA ALA A 434 16.60 -13.05 -17.16
C ALA A 434 15.42 -12.26 -16.56
N GLY A 435 14.20 -12.59 -16.97
CA GLY A 435 12.97 -11.95 -16.50
C GLY A 435 12.88 -10.46 -16.84
N ASP A 436 12.29 -9.69 -15.93
CA ASP A 436 12.05 -8.24 -16.08
C ASP A 436 12.98 -7.43 -15.15
N PRO A 437 14.24 -7.14 -15.52
CA PRO A 437 15.13 -6.27 -14.77
C PRO A 437 14.70 -4.79 -14.92
N GLU A 438 13.65 -4.38 -14.19
CA GLU A 438 13.09 -3.04 -14.29
C GLU A 438 14.04 -1.96 -13.79
N TRP A 439 14.64 -2.21 -12.61
CA TRP A 439 15.56 -1.28 -11.96
C TRP A 439 17.00 -1.73 -12.15
N MET A 440 17.81 -0.79 -12.63
CA MET A 440 19.22 -1.04 -12.90
C MET A 440 20.07 0.05 -12.22
N PRO A 441 21.00 -0.30 -11.32
CA PRO A 441 21.97 0.66 -10.81
C PRO A 441 22.87 1.19 -11.94
N SER A 442 23.17 2.49 -11.91
CA SER A 442 23.94 3.16 -12.96
C SER A 442 25.30 2.52 -13.20
N SER A 443 25.98 2.05 -12.14
CA SER A 443 27.28 1.37 -12.24
C SER A 443 27.20 0.08 -13.04
N LEU A 444 26.14 -0.73 -12.82
CA LEU A 444 25.91 -1.96 -13.56
C LEU A 444 25.51 -1.67 -15.01
N GLY A 445 24.65 -0.67 -15.22
CA GLY A 445 24.28 -0.22 -16.58
C GLY A 445 25.50 0.22 -17.40
N LEU A 446 26.41 0.98 -16.82
CA LEU A 446 27.68 1.36 -17.47
C LEU A 446 28.55 0.14 -17.78
N SER A 447 28.61 -0.84 -16.86
CA SER A 447 29.39 -2.07 -17.05
C SER A 447 28.82 -2.91 -18.21
N LEU A 448 27.50 -3.05 -18.33
CA LEU A 448 26.84 -3.75 -19.43
C LEU A 448 27.07 -3.04 -20.78
N ARG A 449 27.00 -1.70 -20.82
CA ARG A 449 27.34 -0.94 -22.03
C ARG A 449 28.79 -1.14 -22.48
N ARG A 450 29.73 -1.12 -21.54
CA ARG A 450 31.16 -1.38 -21.81
C ARG A 450 31.39 -2.81 -22.28
N PHE A 451 30.68 -3.79 -21.71
CA PHE A 451 30.72 -5.18 -22.11
C PHE A 451 30.32 -5.33 -23.59
N VAL A 452 29.17 -4.77 -23.99
CA VAL A 452 28.73 -4.79 -25.38
C VAL A 452 29.69 -4.03 -26.30
N ALA A 453 30.15 -2.82 -25.89
CA ALA A 453 31.08 -2.05 -26.72
C ALA A 453 32.39 -2.79 -27.03
N ARG A 454 32.83 -3.70 -26.14
CA ARG A 454 34.04 -4.53 -26.32
C ARG A 454 33.83 -5.79 -27.14
N GLY A 455 32.58 -6.12 -27.50
CA GLY A 455 32.27 -7.29 -28.33
C GLY A 455 31.32 -8.29 -27.72
N GLY A 456 30.97 -8.15 -26.44
CA GLY A 456 30.05 -9.04 -25.74
C GLY A 456 28.63 -8.99 -26.31
N THR A 457 27.90 -10.07 -26.20
CA THR A 457 26.49 -10.17 -26.60
C THR A 457 25.58 -10.15 -25.38
N VAL A 458 24.54 -9.28 -25.38
CA VAL A 458 23.54 -9.22 -24.31
C VAL A 458 22.17 -9.58 -24.89
N ALA A 459 21.46 -10.50 -24.24
CA ALA A 459 20.05 -10.79 -24.52
C ALA A 459 19.16 -10.41 -23.34
N SER A 460 18.09 -9.63 -23.59
CA SER A 460 17.05 -9.27 -22.63
C SER A 460 15.73 -9.93 -23.02
N PHE A 461 15.15 -10.70 -22.11
CA PHE A 461 13.89 -11.41 -22.32
C PHE A 461 12.69 -10.67 -21.72
N GLY A 462 12.94 -9.64 -20.92
CA GLY A 462 11.91 -8.87 -20.22
C GLY A 462 11.32 -7.72 -21.04
N THR A 463 10.18 -7.26 -20.62
CA THR A 463 9.49 -6.03 -21.08
C THR A 463 9.51 -4.96 -20.01
N ASP A 464 9.33 -3.67 -20.39
CA ASP A 464 9.53 -2.49 -19.52
C ASP A 464 10.86 -2.55 -18.72
N ALA A 465 11.83 -3.30 -19.25
CA ALA A 465 13.09 -3.60 -18.62
C ALA A 465 14.15 -2.53 -18.92
N LEU A 466 15.13 -2.39 -18.00
CA LEU A 466 16.33 -1.56 -18.19
C LEU A 466 16.06 -0.05 -18.36
N ARG A 467 14.92 0.44 -17.86
CA ARG A 467 14.49 1.82 -18.05
C ARG A 467 14.46 2.65 -16.77
N ARG A 468 14.59 2.02 -15.61
CA ARG A 468 14.55 2.72 -14.30
C ARG A 468 15.89 2.62 -13.61
N GLY A 469 16.31 3.73 -13.01
CA GLY A 469 17.47 3.76 -12.14
C GLY A 469 17.10 3.41 -10.69
N VAL A 470 18.08 2.94 -9.93
CA VAL A 470 17.98 2.69 -8.49
C VAL A 470 19.38 2.80 -7.86
N GLN A 471 19.44 3.21 -6.61
CA GLN A 471 20.65 3.12 -5.80
C GLN A 471 20.60 1.90 -4.88
N VAL A 472 21.76 1.23 -4.74
CA VAL A 472 21.95 0.11 -3.82
C VAL A 472 23.04 0.52 -2.81
N SER A 473 22.68 0.64 -1.55
CA SER A 473 23.62 1.02 -0.49
C SER A 473 23.20 0.42 0.85
N GLY A 474 24.14 -0.18 1.59
CA GLY A 474 23.88 -0.72 2.92
C GLY A 474 22.73 -1.75 2.98
N GLY A 475 22.52 -2.53 1.90
CA GLY A 475 21.41 -3.49 1.83
C GLY A 475 20.04 -2.85 1.58
N GLN A 476 19.99 -1.57 1.21
CA GLN A 476 18.79 -0.83 0.85
C GLN A 476 18.76 -0.49 -0.64
N LEU A 477 17.57 -0.54 -1.21
CA LEU A 477 17.22 -0.01 -2.52
C LEU A 477 16.51 1.33 -2.30
N SER A 478 16.95 2.37 -3.02
CA SER A 478 16.40 3.72 -2.86
C SER A 478 16.55 4.53 -4.15
N HIS A 479 15.99 5.75 -4.16
CA HIS A 479 16.08 6.68 -5.29
C HIS A 479 15.64 6.04 -6.62
N ALA A 480 14.58 5.25 -6.57
CA ALA A 480 14.00 4.65 -7.77
C ALA A 480 13.49 5.75 -8.71
N THR A 481 13.90 5.70 -9.97
CA THR A 481 13.43 6.66 -10.97
C THR A 481 12.20 6.12 -11.72
N PRO A 482 11.33 6.99 -12.24
CA PRO A 482 10.30 6.58 -13.19
C PRO A 482 10.95 6.03 -14.47
N PRO A 483 10.19 5.26 -15.30
CA PRO A 483 10.72 4.72 -16.53
C PRO A 483 11.17 5.82 -17.49
N GLN A 484 12.41 5.74 -17.96
CA GLN A 484 12.96 6.64 -18.95
C GLN A 484 12.42 6.29 -20.34
N ALA A 485 12.44 7.27 -21.27
CA ALA A 485 12.02 7.04 -22.65
C ALA A 485 12.93 6.03 -23.39
N ALA A 486 14.20 5.98 -23.01
CA ALA A 486 15.18 5.02 -23.55
C ALA A 486 15.66 4.06 -22.46
N ASP A 487 16.01 2.84 -22.86
CA ASP A 487 16.66 1.86 -22.00
C ASP A 487 18.16 2.19 -21.79
N LEU A 488 18.84 1.36 -21.00
CA LEU A 488 20.25 1.53 -20.72
C LEU A 488 21.16 1.47 -21.97
N PHE A 489 20.72 0.85 -23.07
CA PHE A 489 21.45 0.79 -24.34
C PHE A 489 21.07 1.92 -25.31
N GLY A 490 20.17 2.81 -24.89
CA GLY A 490 19.71 3.94 -25.70
C GLY A 490 18.52 3.63 -26.61
N SER A 491 17.96 2.43 -26.55
CA SER A 491 16.78 2.05 -27.34
C SER A 491 15.53 2.73 -26.78
N ARG A 492 14.79 3.43 -27.63
CA ARG A 492 13.47 3.98 -27.29
C ARG A 492 12.40 2.91 -27.43
N ILE A 493 11.63 2.74 -26.37
CA ILE A 493 10.64 1.69 -26.23
C ILE A 493 9.25 2.33 -26.14
N LYS A 494 8.30 1.83 -26.92
CA LYS A 494 6.89 2.22 -26.82
C LYS A 494 6.23 1.48 -25.64
N PRO A 495 5.16 2.02 -25.07
CA PRO A 495 4.38 1.30 -24.06
C PRO A 495 3.92 -0.07 -24.57
N ILE A 496 3.80 -1.02 -23.64
CA ILE A 496 3.32 -2.36 -23.95
C ILE A 496 1.90 -2.29 -24.52
N GLN A 497 1.65 -3.05 -25.58
CA GLN A 497 0.37 -3.18 -26.24
C GLN A 497 -0.25 -4.53 -25.88
N HIS A 498 -1.45 -4.51 -25.30
CA HIS A 498 -2.20 -5.71 -24.94
C HIS A 498 -3.13 -6.10 -26.09
N ARG A 499 -2.56 -6.68 -27.13
CA ARG A 499 -3.26 -7.24 -28.28
C ARG A 499 -2.43 -8.36 -28.89
N ARG A 500 -3.08 -9.20 -29.69
CA ARG A 500 -2.42 -10.31 -30.35
C ARG A 500 -1.24 -9.84 -31.19
N ALA A 501 -0.09 -10.50 -31.01
CA ALA A 501 1.11 -10.26 -31.78
C ALA A 501 1.26 -11.32 -32.87
N GLU A 502 1.32 -10.87 -34.11
CA GLU A 502 1.66 -11.66 -35.30
C GLU A 502 2.88 -11.01 -35.92
N LEU A 503 4.06 -11.56 -35.61
CA LEU A 503 5.33 -10.95 -36.00
C LEU A 503 5.88 -11.64 -37.25
N LEU A 504 6.23 -10.83 -38.24
CA LEU A 504 6.91 -11.28 -39.46
C LEU A 504 8.37 -10.82 -39.40
N THR A 505 9.26 -11.71 -39.79
CA THR A 505 10.68 -11.40 -39.98
C THR A 505 10.85 -10.57 -41.24
N TYR A 506 11.41 -9.38 -41.14
CA TYR A 506 11.67 -8.51 -42.30
C TYR A 506 13.15 -8.15 -42.44
N LEU A 507 14.01 -8.53 -41.47
CA LEU A 507 15.47 -8.38 -41.55
C LEU A 507 16.14 -9.47 -40.73
N ASP A 508 17.12 -10.20 -41.32
CA ASP A 508 17.91 -11.20 -40.61
C ASP A 508 19.31 -11.42 -41.23
N LYS A 509 20.25 -10.53 -40.90
CA LYS A 509 21.65 -10.61 -41.37
C LYS A 509 22.52 -11.54 -40.53
N ILE A 510 22.01 -12.03 -39.38
CA ILE A 510 22.77 -12.88 -38.44
C ILE A 510 22.16 -14.26 -38.24
N GLY A 511 21.12 -14.58 -39.02
CA GLY A 511 20.41 -15.84 -38.94
C GLY A 511 19.71 -16.05 -37.59
N LEU A 512 19.22 -15.00 -36.96
CA LEU A 512 18.51 -15.09 -35.69
C LEU A 512 17.19 -15.85 -35.86
N PHE A 513 16.49 -15.61 -36.97
CA PHE A 513 15.20 -16.20 -37.28
C PHE A 513 15.31 -17.36 -38.31
N ALA A 514 16.52 -17.71 -38.74
CA ALA A 514 16.74 -18.78 -39.70
C ALA A 514 16.08 -20.13 -39.32
N PRO A 515 15.95 -20.50 -38.02
CA PRO A 515 15.26 -21.73 -37.65
C PRO A 515 13.73 -21.64 -37.64
N THR A 516 13.13 -20.51 -38.03
CA THR A 516 11.66 -20.29 -38.00
C THR A 516 11.10 -20.30 -39.43
N ALA A 517 9.76 -20.40 -39.55
CA ALA A 517 9.05 -20.21 -40.81
C ALA A 517 8.92 -18.74 -41.24
N GLY A 518 9.65 -17.83 -40.60
CA GLY A 518 9.58 -16.38 -40.85
C GLY A 518 8.48 -15.63 -40.08
N SER A 519 7.69 -16.35 -39.32
CA SER A 519 6.65 -15.74 -38.44
C SER A 519 6.76 -16.23 -37.02
N ILE A 520 6.35 -15.39 -36.07
CA ILE A 520 6.27 -15.70 -34.62
C ILE A 520 4.92 -15.19 -34.14
N THR A 521 4.06 -16.09 -33.68
CA THR A 521 2.66 -15.80 -33.34
C THR A 521 2.25 -16.30 -31.96
N GLY A 522 1.00 -16.04 -31.56
CA GLY A 522 0.40 -16.60 -30.34
C GLY A 522 0.74 -15.83 -29.04
N TYR A 523 1.21 -14.59 -29.13
CA TYR A 523 1.42 -13.69 -28.00
C TYR A 523 0.26 -12.71 -27.87
N ASP A 524 -0.14 -12.39 -26.63
CA ASP A 524 -1.28 -11.51 -26.34
C ASP A 524 -0.84 -10.08 -25.99
N ALA A 525 0.47 -9.86 -25.90
CA ALA A 525 1.03 -8.53 -25.64
C ALA A 525 2.44 -8.42 -26.23
N PHE A 526 2.83 -7.21 -26.57
CA PHE A 526 4.17 -6.92 -27.08
C PHE A 526 4.59 -5.47 -26.82
N GLU A 527 5.90 -5.27 -26.85
CA GLU A 527 6.56 -3.97 -26.70
C GLU A 527 7.39 -3.69 -27.97
N GLN A 528 7.14 -2.55 -28.62
CA GLN A 528 7.86 -2.14 -29.81
C GLN A 528 9.10 -1.31 -29.48
N THR A 529 10.19 -1.55 -30.20
CA THR A 529 11.38 -0.71 -30.20
C THR A 529 11.23 0.37 -31.28
N ALA A 530 11.08 1.64 -30.85
CA ALA A 530 10.91 2.77 -31.78
C ALA A 530 12.23 3.21 -32.41
N SER A 531 13.36 3.08 -31.68
CA SER A 531 14.71 3.32 -32.20
C SER A 531 15.73 2.56 -31.36
N THR A 532 16.93 2.33 -31.91
CA THR A 532 18.03 1.59 -31.26
C THR A 532 19.15 2.50 -30.76
N GLY A 533 18.88 3.82 -30.58
CA GLY A 533 19.86 4.77 -30.04
C GLY A 533 21.16 4.88 -30.86
N GLY A 534 21.08 4.74 -32.19
CA GLY A 534 22.23 4.71 -33.09
C GLY A 534 22.83 3.33 -33.33
N GLY A 535 22.32 2.27 -32.68
CA GLY A 535 22.71 0.88 -32.93
C GLY A 535 22.25 0.41 -34.33
N LYS A 536 23.13 -0.27 -35.08
CA LYS A 536 22.83 -0.80 -36.41
C LYS A 536 21.99 -2.09 -36.27
N VAL A 537 20.73 -2.04 -36.69
CA VAL A 537 19.83 -3.21 -36.67
C VAL A 537 20.35 -4.24 -37.65
N VAL A 538 20.47 -5.51 -37.20
CA VAL A 538 20.96 -6.66 -37.96
C VAL A 538 19.95 -7.79 -38.03
N ALA A 539 18.95 -7.85 -37.13
CA ALA A 539 17.80 -8.73 -37.26
C ALA A 539 16.58 -8.07 -36.62
N ALA A 540 15.41 -8.25 -37.22
CA ALA A 540 14.18 -7.66 -36.76
C ALA A 540 12.95 -8.45 -37.20
N ALA A 541 12.01 -8.65 -36.27
CA ALA A 541 10.66 -9.14 -36.49
C ALA A 541 9.64 -8.23 -35.82
N GLY A 542 8.54 -7.95 -36.48
CA GLY A 542 7.50 -7.06 -35.99
C GLY A 542 6.19 -7.24 -36.77
N GLN A 543 5.14 -6.55 -36.34
CA GLN A 543 3.86 -6.56 -37.07
C GLN A 543 3.93 -5.83 -38.42
N GLN A 544 4.87 -4.89 -38.50
CA GLN A 544 5.15 -4.12 -39.71
C GLN A 544 6.65 -3.89 -39.84
N ALA A 545 7.15 -3.77 -41.06
CA ALA A 545 8.54 -3.36 -41.29
C ALA A 545 8.82 -2.00 -40.67
N GLY A 546 10.00 -1.84 -40.06
CA GLY A 546 10.36 -0.62 -39.32
C GLY A 546 9.82 -0.48 -37.91
N GLN A 547 8.99 -1.40 -37.42
CA GLN A 547 8.44 -1.40 -36.05
C GLN A 547 8.77 -2.74 -35.35
N PRO A 548 10.06 -2.99 -35.03
CA PRO A 548 10.47 -4.25 -34.43
C PRO A 548 9.92 -4.46 -33.03
N VAL A 549 9.48 -5.66 -32.76
CA VAL A 549 9.18 -6.22 -31.45
C VAL A 549 10.38 -7.03 -30.98
N ILE A 550 10.81 -8.01 -31.78
CA ILE A 550 12.09 -8.69 -31.57
C ILE A 550 13.13 -7.95 -32.42
N VAL A 551 14.23 -7.55 -31.80
CA VAL A 551 15.27 -6.79 -32.47
C VAL A 551 16.65 -7.22 -31.99
N ALA A 552 17.58 -7.37 -32.92
CA ALA A 552 19.01 -7.47 -32.66
C ALA A 552 19.74 -6.35 -33.38
N TYR A 553 20.61 -5.64 -32.63
CA TYR A 553 21.38 -4.53 -33.18
C TYR A 553 22.80 -4.50 -32.63
N ARG A 554 23.74 -4.04 -33.45
CA ARG A 554 25.14 -3.88 -33.07
C ARG A 554 25.34 -2.52 -32.38
N MET A 555 26.07 -2.57 -31.26
CA MET A 555 26.52 -1.39 -30.52
C MET A 555 28.02 -1.54 -30.24
N GLY A 556 28.85 -0.70 -30.86
CA GLY A 556 30.30 -0.93 -30.90
C GLY A 556 30.61 -2.25 -31.60
N LYS A 557 31.41 -3.11 -30.98
CA LYS A 557 31.77 -4.43 -31.51
C LYS A 557 30.77 -5.55 -31.17
N GLY A 558 29.88 -5.30 -30.17
CA GLY A 558 28.99 -6.33 -29.64
C GLY A 558 27.56 -6.27 -30.18
N LEU A 559 26.71 -7.08 -29.59
CA LEU A 559 25.34 -7.31 -30.00
C LEU A 559 24.37 -7.18 -28.84
N VAL A 560 23.25 -6.48 -29.04
CA VAL A 560 22.13 -6.42 -28.12
C VAL A 560 20.93 -7.09 -28.78
N ILE A 561 20.28 -8.03 -28.09
CA ILE A 561 19.06 -8.73 -28.52
C ILE A 561 17.95 -8.45 -27.53
N ARG A 562 16.79 -8.00 -28.02
CA ARG A 562 15.59 -7.77 -27.21
C ARG A 562 14.43 -8.58 -27.79
N THR A 563 13.67 -9.25 -26.92
CA THR A 563 12.50 -10.01 -27.39
C THR A 563 11.23 -9.15 -27.46
N GLY A 564 11.04 -8.18 -26.57
CA GLY A 564 9.85 -7.32 -26.52
C GLY A 564 8.53 -8.07 -26.31
N LEU A 565 8.57 -9.30 -25.83
CA LEU A 565 7.42 -10.19 -25.64
C LEU A 565 7.36 -10.66 -24.17
N PRO A 566 6.38 -10.20 -23.36
CA PRO A 566 6.33 -10.50 -21.92
C PRO A 566 6.17 -11.99 -21.62
N GLN A 567 5.59 -12.76 -22.55
CA GLN A 567 5.37 -14.19 -22.39
C GLN A 567 6.51 -15.05 -22.98
N TRP A 568 7.62 -14.45 -23.43
CA TRP A 568 8.71 -15.18 -24.11
C TRP A 568 9.19 -16.38 -23.30
N SER A 569 9.65 -16.15 -22.10
CA SER A 569 10.18 -17.21 -21.23
C SER A 569 9.15 -18.29 -20.88
N GLN A 570 7.89 -17.92 -20.73
CA GLN A 570 6.80 -18.85 -20.48
C GLN A 570 6.58 -19.78 -21.68
N ARG A 571 6.65 -19.24 -22.90
CA ARG A 571 6.36 -19.97 -24.14
C ARG A 571 7.54 -20.80 -24.67
N VAL A 572 8.78 -20.53 -24.24
CA VAL A 572 9.97 -21.25 -24.69
C VAL A 572 9.87 -22.78 -24.50
N GLY A 573 9.06 -23.24 -23.55
CA GLY A 573 8.84 -24.66 -23.27
C GLY A 573 7.71 -25.32 -24.03
N SER A 574 6.84 -24.55 -24.69
CA SER A 574 5.60 -25.03 -25.33
C SER A 574 5.46 -24.60 -26.80
N ASP A 575 6.26 -23.64 -27.24
CA ASP A 575 6.21 -23.10 -28.61
C ASP A 575 7.52 -23.35 -29.34
N GLN A 576 7.43 -24.00 -30.50
CA GLN A 576 8.61 -24.45 -31.25
C GLN A 576 9.40 -23.28 -31.84
N GLU A 577 8.73 -22.24 -32.35
CA GLU A 577 9.37 -21.07 -32.93
C GLU A 577 10.13 -20.27 -31.85
N THR A 578 9.49 -20.03 -30.71
CA THR A 578 10.14 -19.40 -29.56
C THR A 578 11.35 -20.19 -29.07
N ALA A 579 11.23 -21.52 -28.98
CA ALA A 579 12.34 -22.39 -28.60
C ALA A 579 13.49 -22.36 -29.63
N ALA A 580 13.16 -22.34 -30.91
CA ALA A 580 14.14 -22.30 -31.99
C ALA A 580 14.95 -21.00 -32.00
N VAL A 581 14.27 -19.87 -31.90
CA VAL A 581 14.91 -18.54 -31.77
C VAL A 581 15.75 -18.47 -30.50
N THR A 582 15.25 -18.99 -29.36
CA THR A 582 16.01 -18.99 -28.10
C THR A 582 17.29 -19.83 -28.22
N ARG A 583 17.25 -21.01 -28.85
CA ARG A 583 18.49 -21.80 -29.14
C ARG A 583 19.46 -21.00 -30.00
N ARG A 584 18.96 -20.29 -31.01
CA ARG A 584 19.80 -19.48 -31.89
C ARG A 584 20.42 -18.29 -31.15
N MET A 585 19.64 -17.62 -30.29
CA MET A 585 20.17 -16.58 -29.39
C MET A 585 21.30 -17.12 -28.52
N TRP A 586 21.14 -18.32 -27.95
CA TRP A 586 22.18 -18.96 -27.15
C TRP A 586 23.47 -19.21 -27.94
N THR A 587 23.36 -19.63 -29.18
CA THR A 587 24.53 -19.77 -30.06
C THR A 587 25.24 -18.43 -30.31
N LEU A 588 24.48 -17.33 -30.46
CA LEU A 588 25.05 -15.99 -30.64
C LEU A 588 25.71 -15.45 -29.34
N LEU A 589 25.16 -15.81 -28.16
CA LEU A 589 25.70 -15.46 -26.85
C LEU A 589 26.98 -16.22 -26.51
N SER A 590 27.23 -17.38 -27.14
CA SER A 590 28.38 -18.27 -26.84
C SER A 590 29.57 -18.07 -27.79
N ARG A 591 29.59 -16.97 -28.55
CA ARG A 591 30.62 -16.72 -29.60
C ARG A 591 31.58 -15.62 -29.23
#